data_ebc5b46040ed16dcd6297821c5dbd868
#
_entry.id   ebc5b46040ed16dcd6297821c5dbd868
#
_cell.length_a   1.000
_cell.length_b   1.000
_cell.length_c   1.000
_cell.angle_alpha   90.00
_cell.angle_beta   90.00
_cell.angle_gamma   90.00
#
_symmetry.space_group_name_H-M   'P 1'
#
loop_
_entity.id
_entity.type
_entity.pdbx_description
1 polymer ?
#
loop_
_entity_poly.entity_id
_entity_poly.type
_entity_poly.pdbx_seq_one_letter_code
_entity_poly.pdbx_strand_id
1 'polypeptide(L)'
;MQREFEALLDMQRFDAGELDYAVLDRHVARLTQLSQVVNSGITVFDMYRRRHVFSSYNFPDLFRYDMDRIASEDSDYFSARIHPDDLPDVHRNGIDCLRFMLGHKELIDNGKFLTEYRIEIGGRYVRVVEQFQVLECDRRGNIWLTLSVLDMSPNQGSFDGLRSQLFD
;
A
#
# COMPACT_ATOMS: atom_id res chain seq x y z
N MET A 1 5.72 -11.57 -12.28
CA MET A 1 5.23 -10.50 -11.37
C MET A 1 6.33 -9.98 -10.45
N GLN A 2 6.90 -10.78 -9.54
CA GLN A 2 7.97 -10.28 -8.64
C GLN A 2 9.16 -9.66 -9.39
N ARG A 3 9.68 -10.34 -10.42
CA ARG A 3 10.76 -9.80 -11.28
C ARG A 3 10.38 -8.51 -11.98
N GLU A 4 9.13 -8.33 -12.34
CA GLU A 4 8.61 -7.14 -13.03
C GLU A 4 8.50 -5.96 -12.07
N PHE A 5 8.06 -6.21 -10.82
CA PHE A 5 8.06 -5.22 -9.76
C PHE A 5 9.49 -4.81 -9.39
N GLU A 6 10.39 -5.76 -9.21
CA GLU A 6 11.81 -5.50 -8.96
C GLU A 6 12.44 -4.67 -10.09
N ALA A 7 12.11 -4.97 -11.36
CA ALA A 7 12.60 -4.20 -12.50
C ALA A 7 12.12 -2.74 -12.49
N LEU A 8 10.87 -2.48 -12.07
CA LEU A 8 10.36 -1.11 -11.89
C LEU A 8 11.09 -0.38 -10.76
N LEU A 9 11.38 -1.06 -9.67
CA LEU A 9 12.16 -0.48 -8.58
C LEU A 9 13.61 -0.21 -9.00
N ASP A 10 14.20 -1.08 -9.80
CA ASP A 10 15.58 -0.92 -10.32
C ASP A 10 15.70 0.23 -11.33
N MET A 11 14.60 0.63 -11.98
CA MET A 11 14.57 1.83 -12.83
C MET A 11 14.71 3.12 -12.01
N GLN A 12 14.33 3.11 -10.74
CA GLN A 12 14.48 4.22 -9.83
C GLN A 12 15.89 4.19 -9.21
N ARG A 13 16.63 5.28 -9.38
CA ARG A 13 18.00 5.39 -8.86
C ARG A 13 18.03 6.31 -7.66
N PHE A 14 17.88 5.72 -6.47
CA PHE A 14 17.99 6.45 -5.23
C PHE A 14 19.45 6.70 -4.84
N ASP A 15 19.68 7.87 -4.23
CA ASP A 15 20.89 8.15 -3.47
C ASP A 15 20.54 8.15 -1.98
N ALA A 16 21.07 7.19 -1.23
CA ALA A 16 20.78 7.04 0.19
C ALA A 16 21.11 8.31 1.00
N GLY A 17 22.13 9.06 0.60
CA GLY A 17 22.53 10.31 1.25
C GLY A 17 21.54 11.47 1.03
N GLU A 18 20.67 11.37 0.02
CA GLU A 18 19.65 12.39 -0.30
C GLU A 18 18.29 12.07 0.35
N LEU A 19 18.10 10.87 0.93
CA LEU A 19 16.86 10.48 1.59
C LEU A 19 16.86 10.95 3.05
N ASP A 20 16.07 11.99 3.32
CA ASP A 20 15.90 12.53 4.68
C ASP A 20 14.83 11.76 5.46
N TYR A 21 15.24 10.75 6.22
CA TYR A 21 14.32 9.93 7.02
C TYR A 21 13.60 10.69 8.14
N ALA A 22 14.00 11.93 8.48
CA ALA A 22 13.19 12.79 9.32
C ALA A 22 11.85 13.16 8.68
N VAL A 23 11.73 13.12 7.35
CA VAL A 23 10.46 13.24 6.62
C VAL A 23 9.55 12.04 6.94
N LEU A 24 10.09 10.82 6.88
CA LEU A 24 9.35 9.62 7.26
C LEU A 24 8.86 9.70 8.72
N ASP A 25 9.72 10.11 9.65
CA ASP A 25 9.36 10.22 11.08
C ASP A 25 8.19 11.19 11.29
N ARG A 26 8.16 12.32 10.55
CA ARG A 26 7.03 13.26 10.59
C ARG A 26 5.74 12.65 10.03
N HIS A 27 5.82 11.87 8.95
CA HIS A 27 4.66 11.16 8.41
C HIS A 27 4.16 10.11 9.40
N VAL A 28 5.05 9.31 9.98
CA VAL A 28 4.71 8.29 10.98
C VAL A 28 3.97 8.91 12.16
N ALA A 29 4.47 10.04 12.69
CA ALA A 29 3.80 10.74 13.79
C ALA A 29 2.37 11.17 13.42
N ARG A 30 2.18 11.77 12.23
CA ARG A 30 0.85 12.19 11.75
C ARG A 30 -0.09 11.02 11.50
N LEU A 31 0.41 9.96 10.87
CA LEU A 31 -0.39 8.77 10.54
C LEU A 31 -0.75 7.98 11.80
N THR A 32 0.12 7.97 12.82
CA THR A 32 -0.18 7.40 14.13
C THR A 32 -1.34 8.14 14.80
N GLN A 33 -1.33 9.48 14.78
CA GLN A 33 -2.44 10.27 15.31
C GLN A 33 -3.73 10.07 14.51
N LEU A 34 -3.65 10.03 13.18
CA LEU A 34 -4.80 9.79 12.31
C LEU A 34 -5.43 8.42 12.59
N SER A 35 -4.61 7.39 12.76
CA SER A 35 -5.10 6.01 13.03
C SER A 35 -5.86 5.86 14.35
N GLN A 36 -5.78 6.86 15.25
CA GLN A 36 -6.58 6.88 16.49
C GLN A 36 -8.04 7.28 16.26
N VAL A 37 -8.33 7.96 15.16
CA VAL A 37 -9.68 8.51 14.88
C VAL A 37 -10.35 7.90 13.66
N VAL A 38 -9.60 7.16 12.82
CA VAL A 38 -10.14 6.49 11.64
C VAL A 38 -10.18 4.97 11.84
N ASN A 39 -11.18 4.33 11.23
CA ASN A 39 -11.31 2.87 11.23
C ASN A 39 -10.66 2.26 9.98
N SER A 40 -9.45 2.70 9.66
CA SER A 40 -8.70 2.26 8.49
C SER A 40 -7.34 1.71 8.90
N GLY A 41 -6.89 0.63 8.26
CA GLY A 41 -5.51 0.18 8.36
C GLY A 41 -4.62 1.04 7.45
N ILE A 42 -3.52 1.53 7.97
CA ILE A 42 -2.62 2.44 7.25
C ILE A 42 -1.23 1.82 7.18
N THR A 43 -0.65 1.76 5.98
CA THR A 43 0.74 1.33 5.79
C THR A 43 1.52 2.34 4.96
N VAL A 44 2.82 2.42 5.21
CA VAL A 44 3.78 3.13 4.36
C VAL A 44 4.84 2.16 3.88
N PHE A 45 5.04 2.11 2.56
CA PHE A 45 6.07 1.30 1.94
C PHE A 45 7.21 2.20 1.46
N ASP A 46 8.45 1.80 1.78
CA ASP A 46 9.67 2.46 1.34
C ASP A 46 10.23 1.74 0.11
N MET A 47 10.16 2.38 -1.06
CA MET A 47 10.61 1.82 -2.33
C MET A 47 12.12 1.61 -2.38
N TYR A 48 12.90 2.42 -1.63
CA TYR A 48 14.35 2.25 -1.53
C TYR A 48 14.71 1.02 -0.68
N ARG A 49 14.09 0.88 0.51
CA ARG A 49 14.29 -0.26 1.41
C ARG A 49 13.51 -1.51 1.00
N ARG A 50 12.56 -1.37 0.07
CA ARG A 50 11.67 -2.42 -0.46
C ARG A 50 10.90 -3.16 0.63
N ARG A 51 10.40 -2.40 1.61
CA ARG A 51 9.63 -2.93 2.74
C ARG A 51 8.68 -1.91 3.32
N HIS A 52 7.68 -2.40 4.07
CA HIS A 52 6.87 -1.52 4.89
C HIS A 52 7.70 -0.93 6.03
N VAL A 53 7.60 0.37 6.21
CA VAL A 53 8.30 1.13 7.28
C VAL A 53 7.33 1.67 8.33
N PHE A 54 6.04 1.54 8.07
CA PHE A 54 4.97 1.85 9.01
C PHE A 54 3.77 0.95 8.74
N SER A 55 3.16 0.45 9.82
CA SER A 55 1.84 -0.19 9.83
C SER A 55 1.10 0.31 11.07
N SER A 56 -0.11 0.83 10.90
CA SER A 56 -0.90 1.38 12.00
C SER A 56 -1.24 0.30 13.04
N TYR A 57 -1.24 0.68 14.30
CA TYR A 57 -1.44 -0.25 15.44
C TYR A 57 -2.85 -0.88 15.50
N ASN A 58 -3.81 -0.36 14.73
CA ASN A 58 -5.20 -0.81 14.73
C ASN A 58 -5.50 -2.01 13.80
N PHE A 59 -4.50 -2.53 13.08
CA PHE A 59 -4.65 -3.73 12.24
C PHE A 59 -5.20 -4.95 12.99
N PRO A 60 -4.78 -5.27 14.23
CA PRO A 60 -5.36 -6.38 14.99
C PRO A 60 -6.85 -6.20 15.25
N ASP A 61 -7.28 -5.01 15.62
CA ASP A 61 -8.68 -4.72 15.95
C ASP A 61 -9.57 -4.75 14.71
N LEU A 62 -9.10 -4.18 13.58
CA LEU A 62 -9.89 -4.06 12.35
C LEU A 62 -9.89 -5.34 11.53
N PHE A 63 -8.73 -5.99 11.38
CA PHE A 63 -8.53 -7.08 10.44
C PHE A 63 -8.07 -8.40 11.10
N ARG A 64 -7.91 -8.42 12.44
CA ARG A 64 -7.34 -9.55 13.19
C ARG A 64 -5.95 -9.94 12.71
N TYR A 65 -5.17 -8.96 12.31
CA TYR A 65 -3.80 -9.17 11.86
C TYR A 65 -2.85 -9.18 13.06
N ASP A 66 -1.79 -9.95 12.92
CA ASP A 66 -0.72 -10.08 13.91
C ASP A 66 0.41 -9.09 13.59
N MET A 67 0.64 -8.11 14.48
CA MET A 67 1.64 -7.07 14.26
C MET A 67 3.09 -7.60 14.28
N ASP A 68 3.37 -8.63 15.07
CA ASP A 68 4.70 -9.25 15.11
C ASP A 68 4.99 -9.99 13.79
N ARG A 69 3.97 -10.64 13.23
CA ARG A 69 4.08 -11.27 11.92
C ARG A 69 4.16 -10.24 10.79
N ILE A 70 3.42 -9.14 10.85
CA ILE A 70 3.59 -8.03 9.90
C ILE A 70 5.03 -7.54 9.91
N ALA A 71 5.61 -7.35 11.10
CA ALA A 71 6.98 -6.85 11.23
C ALA A 71 8.04 -7.83 10.69
N SER A 72 7.81 -9.15 10.80
CA SER A 72 8.76 -10.19 10.40
C SER A 72 8.57 -10.70 8.96
N GLU A 73 7.33 -10.82 8.49
CA GLU A 73 6.99 -11.39 7.18
C GLU A 73 6.73 -10.29 6.12
N ASP A 74 6.42 -9.06 6.55
CA ASP A 74 6.21 -7.89 5.70
C ASP A 74 5.17 -8.12 4.59
N SER A 75 5.53 -7.89 3.33
CA SER A 75 4.64 -8.04 2.17
C SER A 75 4.07 -9.46 2.02
N ASP A 76 4.80 -10.48 2.44
CA ASP A 76 4.33 -11.87 2.38
C ASP A 76 3.14 -12.11 3.31
N TYR A 77 3.14 -11.46 4.50
CA TYR A 77 2.01 -11.54 5.43
C TYR A 77 0.73 -10.93 4.83
N PHE A 78 0.83 -9.74 4.22
CA PHE A 78 -0.32 -9.10 3.57
C PHE A 78 -0.80 -9.91 2.38
N SER A 79 0.11 -10.38 1.52
CA SER A 79 -0.22 -11.19 0.36
C SER A 79 -0.93 -12.50 0.72
N ALA A 80 -0.50 -13.16 1.80
CA ALA A 80 -1.11 -14.40 2.28
C ALA A 80 -2.56 -14.24 2.78
N ARG A 81 -2.99 -13.01 3.06
CA ARG A 81 -4.36 -12.68 3.49
C ARG A 81 -5.30 -12.35 2.33
N ILE A 82 -4.78 -12.09 1.15
CA ILE A 82 -5.59 -11.80 -0.04
C ILE A 82 -6.24 -13.11 -0.53
N HIS A 83 -7.49 -13.01 -0.99
CA HIS A 83 -8.17 -14.17 -1.58
C HIS A 83 -7.33 -14.74 -2.74
N PRO A 84 -7.13 -16.07 -2.82
CA PRO A 84 -6.25 -16.66 -3.84
C PRO A 84 -6.61 -16.28 -5.28
N ASP A 85 -7.89 -16.14 -5.59
CA ASP A 85 -8.34 -15.74 -6.93
C ASP A 85 -8.05 -14.26 -7.23
N ASP A 86 -8.00 -13.40 -6.19
CA ASP A 86 -7.76 -11.96 -6.36
C ASP A 86 -6.26 -11.61 -6.35
N LEU A 87 -5.44 -12.44 -5.70
CA LEU A 87 -4.01 -12.17 -5.48
C LEU A 87 -3.22 -11.86 -6.76
N PRO A 88 -3.37 -12.62 -7.87
CA PRO A 88 -2.66 -12.29 -9.11
C PRO A 88 -3.03 -10.91 -9.66
N ASP A 89 -4.32 -10.56 -9.60
CA ASP A 89 -4.83 -9.29 -10.11
C ASP A 89 -4.43 -8.12 -9.21
N VAL A 90 -4.42 -8.31 -7.87
CA VAL A 90 -3.92 -7.30 -6.91
C VAL A 90 -2.45 -7.00 -7.18
N HIS A 91 -1.62 -8.02 -7.35
CA HIS A 91 -0.20 -7.83 -7.67
C HIS A 91 0.01 -7.14 -9.03
N ARG A 92 -0.76 -7.54 -10.05
CA ARG A 92 -0.72 -6.90 -11.37
C ARG A 92 -1.12 -5.44 -11.29
N ASN A 93 -2.22 -5.15 -10.61
CA ASN A 93 -2.71 -3.79 -10.40
C ASN A 93 -1.68 -2.91 -9.67
N GLY A 94 -1.02 -3.42 -8.64
CA GLY A 94 0.05 -2.69 -7.92
C GLY A 94 1.20 -2.29 -8.84
N ILE A 95 1.64 -3.21 -9.72
CA ILE A 95 2.68 -2.95 -10.73
C ILE A 95 2.21 -1.89 -11.73
N ASP A 96 0.97 -2.00 -12.21
CA ASP A 96 0.42 -1.08 -13.22
C ASP A 96 0.19 0.32 -12.62
N CYS A 97 -0.28 0.42 -11.38
CA CYS A 97 -0.38 1.69 -10.65
C CYS A 97 0.99 2.38 -10.51
N LEU A 98 2.01 1.64 -10.06
CA LEU A 98 3.37 2.19 -9.93
C LEU A 98 3.93 2.63 -11.27
N ARG A 99 3.78 1.80 -12.31
CA ARG A 99 4.23 2.13 -13.68
C ARG A 99 3.53 3.38 -14.20
N PHE A 100 2.22 3.48 -13.97
CA PHE A 100 1.43 4.64 -14.36
C PHE A 100 1.93 5.91 -13.69
N MET A 101 2.10 5.89 -12.37
CA MET A 101 2.59 7.06 -11.61
C MET A 101 4.00 7.49 -12.01
N LEU A 102 4.89 6.54 -12.33
CA LEU A 102 6.23 6.86 -12.84
C LEU A 102 6.19 7.54 -14.21
N GLY A 103 5.17 7.25 -15.03
CA GLY A 103 4.95 7.86 -16.35
C GLY A 103 4.17 9.17 -16.33
N HIS A 104 3.50 9.50 -15.22
CA HIS A 104 2.58 10.66 -15.09
C HIS A 104 2.91 11.45 -13.84
N LYS A 105 4.06 12.12 -13.87
CA LYS A 105 4.59 12.85 -12.70
C LYS A 105 3.68 13.99 -12.22
N GLU A 106 2.87 14.53 -13.11
CA GLU A 106 1.86 15.54 -12.81
C GLU A 106 0.75 15.07 -11.88
N LEU A 107 0.53 13.74 -11.79
CA LEU A 107 -0.48 13.13 -10.92
C LEU A 107 0.07 12.64 -9.58
N ILE A 108 1.39 12.72 -9.36
CA ILE A 108 2.03 12.18 -8.15
C ILE A 108 1.44 12.80 -6.87
N ASP A 109 1.20 14.11 -6.87
CA ASP A 109 0.78 14.83 -5.67
C ASP A 109 -0.70 14.60 -5.32
N ASN A 110 -1.55 14.32 -6.31
CA ASN A 110 -2.99 14.26 -6.14
C ASN A 110 -3.62 12.92 -6.56
N GLY A 111 -2.93 12.15 -7.41
CA GLY A 111 -3.45 10.89 -7.93
C GLY A 111 -3.62 9.82 -6.86
N LYS A 112 -4.80 9.21 -6.80
CA LYS A 112 -5.15 8.12 -5.89
C LYS A 112 -5.75 6.97 -6.66
N PHE A 113 -5.26 5.76 -6.39
CA PHE A 113 -5.90 4.55 -6.89
C PHE A 113 -6.78 3.96 -5.80
N LEU A 114 -8.03 3.66 -6.13
CA LEU A 114 -8.92 2.87 -5.29
C LEU A 114 -9.04 1.48 -5.89
N THR A 115 -8.72 0.46 -5.12
CA THR A 115 -8.77 -0.94 -5.54
C THR A 115 -9.64 -1.74 -4.58
N GLU A 116 -10.64 -2.46 -5.10
CA GLU A 116 -11.48 -3.38 -4.34
C GLU A 116 -11.01 -4.82 -4.55
N TYR A 117 -10.85 -5.57 -3.46
CA TYR A 117 -10.50 -6.98 -3.46
C TYR A 117 -10.92 -7.63 -2.13
N ARG A 118 -10.70 -8.93 -1.98
CA ARG A 118 -11.07 -9.68 -0.78
C ARG A 118 -9.86 -10.06 0.04
N ILE A 119 -9.97 -9.91 1.36
CA ILE A 119 -8.98 -10.38 2.34
C ILE A 119 -9.61 -11.33 3.35
N GLU A 120 -8.80 -12.20 3.93
CA GLU A 120 -9.22 -13.11 5.01
C GLU A 120 -9.25 -12.36 6.34
N ILE A 121 -10.39 -12.41 7.04
CA ILE A 121 -10.57 -11.87 8.39
C ILE A 121 -11.31 -12.92 9.22
N GLY A 122 -10.63 -13.53 10.19
CA GLY A 122 -11.24 -14.51 11.11
C GLY A 122 -11.86 -15.71 10.41
N GLY A 123 -11.21 -16.26 9.39
CA GLY A 123 -11.65 -17.43 8.65
C GLY A 123 -12.68 -17.15 7.56
N ARG A 124 -12.94 -15.89 7.24
CA ARG A 124 -13.86 -15.49 6.17
C ARG A 124 -13.21 -14.47 5.24
N TYR A 125 -13.58 -14.51 3.97
CA TYR A 125 -13.17 -13.47 3.02
C TYR A 125 -14.15 -12.30 3.06
N VAL A 126 -13.58 -11.11 3.21
CA VAL A 126 -14.30 -9.83 3.33
C VAL A 126 -13.78 -8.90 2.27
N ARG A 127 -14.68 -8.15 1.61
CA ARG A 127 -14.31 -7.16 0.63
C ARG A 127 -13.78 -5.91 1.33
N VAL A 128 -12.66 -5.43 0.83
CA VAL A 128 -12.00 -4.20 1.27
C VAL A 128 -11.79 -3.24 0.10
N VAL A 129 -11.61 -1.97 0.42
CA VAL A 129 -11.16 -0.93 -0.50
C VAL A 129 -9.81 -0.44 -0.02
N GLU A 130 -8.82 -0.53 -0.88
CA GLU A 130 -7.50 0.03 -0.66
C GLU A 130 -7.33 1.33 -1.46
N GLN A 131 -6.97 2.41 -0.78
CA GLN A 131 -6.51 3.63 -1.41
C GLN A 131 -4.99 3.63 -1.43
N PHE A 132 -4.40 3.68 -2.63
CA PHE A 132 -2.96 3.78 -2.85
C PHE A 132 -2.62 5.16 -3.42
N GLN A 133 -1.57 5.78 -2.88
CA GLN A 133 -1.04 7.06 -3.37
C GLN A 133 0.45 7.20 -3.06
N VAL A 134 1.11 8.11 -3.77
CA VAL A 134 2.48 8.52 -3.45
C VAL A 134 2.44 9.43 -2.23
N LEU A 135 3.33 9.20 -1.26
CA LEU A 135 3.46 9.99 -0.05
C LEU A 135 4.64 10.97 -0.13
N GLU A 136 5.77 10.51 -0.69
CA GLU A 136 6.97 11.32 -0.90
C GLU A 136 7.75 10.88 -2.14
N CYS A 137 8.32 11.85 -2.82
CA CYS A 137 9.36 11.63 -3.83
C CYS A 137 10.72 12.12 -3.31
N ASP A 138 11.80 11.55 -3.83
CA ASP A 138 13.13 12.12 -3.62
C ASP A 138 13.34 13.38 -4.48
N ARG A 139 14.49 14.03 -4.31
CA ARG A 139 14.83 15.26 -5.07
C ARG A 139 14.96 15.05 -6.59
N ARG A 140 15.11 13.81 -7.02
CA ARG A 140 15.24 13.42 -8.44
C ARG A 140 13.89 13.02 -9.05
N GLY A 141 12.82 13.03 -8.25
CA GLY A 141 11.47 12.64 -8.68
C GLY A 141 11.24 11.13 -8.72
N ASN A 142 12.10 10.33 -8.05
CA ASN A 142 11.80 8.95 -7.79
C ASN A 142 10.71 8.84 -6.73
N ILE A 143 9.78 7.90 -6.88
CA ILE A 143 8.78 7.60 -5.86
C ILE A 143 9.47 6.89 -4.71
N TRP A 144 9.56 7.54 -3.57
CA TRP A 144 10.27 7.03 -2.41
C TRP A 144 9.34 6.35 -1.42
N LEU A 145 8.33 7.07 -0.93
CA LEU A 145 7.35 6.53 0.01
C LEU A 145 5.97 6.46 -0.64
N THR A 146 5.28 5.36 -0.43
CA THR A 146 3.88 5.20 -0.83
C THR A 146 3.01 4.90 0.38
N LEU A 147 1.77 5.34 0.32
CA LEU A 147 0.76 5.19 1.36
C LEU A 147 -0.34 4.27 0.84
N SER A 148 -0.71 3.28 1.65
CA SER A 148 -1.95 2.53 1.49
C SER A 148 -2.86 2.73 2.68
N VAL A 149 -4.14 3.00 2.41
CA VAL A 149 -5.21 3.08 3.40
C VAL A 149 -6.23 1.99 3.07
N LEU A 150 -6.44 1.07 4.00
CA LEU A 150 -7.29 -0.10 3.83
C LEU A 150 -8.56 0.04 4.67
N ASP A 151 -9.70 0.03 4.00
CA ASP A 151 -11.02 0.11 4.59
C ASP A 151 -11.87 -1.11 4.30
N MET A 152 -12.79 -1.43 5.21
CA MET A 152 -13.87 -2.38 4.91
C MET A 152 -14.78 -1.78 3.84
N SER A 153 -15.02 -2.51 2.74
CA SER A 153 -16.00 -2.05 1.76
C SER A 153 -17.41 -2.04 2.37
N PRO A 154 -18.19 -0.97 2.18
CA PRO A 154 -19.59 -0.96 2.58
C PRO A 154 -20.44 -1.95 1.76
N ASN A 155 -19.96 -2.36 0.60
CA ASN A 155 -20.62 -3.33 -0.26
C ASN A 155 -20.00 -4.73 -0.09
N GLN A 156 -20.67 -5.60 0.67
CA GLN A 156 -20.28 -6.99 0.89
C GLN A 156 -21.08 -7.99 0.01
N GLY A 157 -21.79 -7.50 -1.01
CA GLY A 157 -22.55 -8.32 -1.96
C GLY A 157 -21.66 -9.14 -2.91
N SER A 158 -22.23 -9.57 -4.05
CA SER A 158 -21.48 -10.32 -5.08
C SER A 158 -20.22 -9.59 -5.51
N PHE A 159 -19.14 -10.36 -5.73
CA PHE A 159 -17.85 -9.83 -6.17
C PHE A 159 -17.50 -10.44 -7.53
N ASP A 160 -17.42 -9.57 -8.54
CA ASP A 160 -17.18 -9.96 -9.93
C ASP A 160 -15.71 -9.80 -10.35
N GLY A 161 -14.81 -9.78 -9.39
CA GLY A 161 -13.38 -9.59 -9.58
C GLY A 161 -12.87 -8.23 -9.11
N LEU A 162 -11.56 -8.03 -9.23
CA LEU A 162 -10.88 -6.80 -8.82
C LEU A 162 -11.39 -5.60 -9.62
N ARG A 163 -11.62 -4.50 -8.92
CA ARG A 163 -11.93 -3.19 -9.50
C ARG A 163 -10.88 -2.20 -9.07
N SER A 164 -10.35 -1.43 -10.01
CA SER A 164 -9.40 -0.36 -9.72
C SER A 164 -9.78 0.89 -10.51
N GLN A 165 -9.66 2.05 -9.86
CA GLN A 165 -9.99 3.34 -10.43
C GLN A 165 -9.01 4.39 -9.96
N LEU A 166 -8.54 5.24 -10.90
CA LEU A 166 -7.73 6.41 -10.59
C LEU A 166 -8.64 7.61 -10.33
N PHE A 167 -8.30 8.38 -9.30
CA PHE A 167 -8.85 9.70 -8.98
C PHE A 167 -7.71 10.71 -8.91
N ASP A 168 -7.93 11.91 -9.41
CA ASP A 168 -7.04 13.08 -9.34
C ASP A 168 -7.75 14.30 -8.73
#